data_15d12c054b15b1c204bdaad0098a376e
#
_entry.id   15d12c054b15b1c204bdaad0098a376e
#
_cell.length_a   1.000
_cell.length_b   1.000
_cell.length_c   1.000
_cell.angle_alpha   90.00
_cell.angle_beta   90.00
_cell.angle_gamma   90.00
#
_symmetry.space_group_name_H-M   'P 1'
#
loop_
_entity.id
_entity.type
_entity.pdbx_description
1 polymer ?
#
loop_
_entity_poly.entity_id
_entity_poly.type
_entity_poly.pdbx_seq_one_letter_code
_entity_poly.pdbx_strand_id
1 'polypeptide(L)'
;MLINIKKTMTILSTLLLGIMCSFCSDTIDVYAGQYGEEDGTSEPETPEVTGNIVPIESLRNPDRGFHLECNLLADQMKSPYNDYEVYGNDLYTKKVEQFDAKDDNLTLVQQYIYLTNWVSKDLDAEALSNIRKIFELMKAQGYKAILRFAYNHAGLNTSGGESKQWILRHIEQLTPLLNEYIGQIATMQVGFIGAWGEWHTSPLMNDQSAKNAIVSALLRALPAPYCVEMRYPNHKKALTLEQEGSRGRIGYANDYFTAGEHPLAPGNDFVPNTDDYKQITEEVKVNNFYMSGEIPYNEDTEWGLAELISPIKSLRILREHRYSAFDVTQNYDLNIMSWKRVKVNPALLNDNHILFDESYFKDEEGNEVVRSFYDFVRDHLGYRLNLQSESKVEAKGGNLEYDLTITNTGFATVINPKEVYLVLVSESGQVVKEFKLDVDPKTWIPATEQEPNQAAKYTIKGSVAAGVSGTYKVGIWMPEKVADWKYNSVYAIKFAKTENVTHWYDDADKYAVNLFGTREYWKVTF
;
A
#
# COMPACT_ATOMS: atom_id res chain seq x y z
N MET A 1 27.22 -24.52 -28.32
CA MET A 1 27.85 -23.26 -28.70
C MET A 1 26.96 -22.13 -28.24
N LEU A 2 26.60 -22.13 -26.94
CA LEU A 2 25.61 -21.24 -26.31
C LEU A 2 26.05 -20.86 -24.86
N ILE A 3 27.35 -20.79 -24.61
CA ILE A 3 27.89 -20.55 -23.23
C ILE A 3 28.64 -19.20 -23.12
N ASN A 4 28.77 -18.41 -24.21
CA ASN A 4 29.62 -17.21 -24.19
C ASN A 4 28.91 -15.86 -24.34
N ILE A 5 27.60 -15.80 -24.29
CA ILE A 5 26.88 -14.52 -24.44
C ILE A 5 26.59 -13.86 -23.07
N LYS A 6 26.41 -14.64 -22.00
CA LYS A 6 26.16 -14.08 -20.65
C LYS A 6 27.35 -13.32 -20.05
N LYS A 7 28.60 -13.75 -20.32
CA LYS A 7 29.79 -13.08 -19.78
C LYS A 7 30.11 -11.73 -20.41
N THR A 8 29.63 -11.45 -21.62
CA THR A 8 29.94 -10.20 -22.34
C THR A 8 28.99 -9.06 -21.95
N MET A 9 27.78 -9.36 -21.49
CA MET A 9 26.85 -8.33 -20.99
C MET A 9 27.20 -7.86 -19.57
N THR A 10 27.67 -8.74 -18.70
CA THR A 10 28.07 -8.39 -17.32
C THR A 10 29.27 -7.43 -17.30
N ILE A 11 30.20 -7.56 -18.25
CA ILE A 11 31.37 -6.65 -18.33
C ILE A 11 30.97 -5.26 -18.87
N LEU A 12 29.90 -5.15 -19.65
CA LEU A 12 29.43 -3.87 -20.16
C LEU A 12 28.64 -3.08 -19.12
N SER A 13 27.89 -3.75 -18.24
CA SER A 13 27.15 -3.08 -17.15
C SER A 13 28.10 -2.56 -16.06
N THR A 14 29.13 -3.31 -15.71
CA THR A 14 30.13 -2.87 -14.73
C THR A 14 30.99 -1.70 -15.24
N LEU A 15 31.24 -1.61 -16.54
CA LEU A 15 31.96 -0.46 -17.10
C LEU A 15 31.09 0.81 -17.20
N LEU A 16 29.77 0.66 -17.37
CA LEU A 16 28.85 1.78 -17.35
C LEU A 16 28.63 2.35 -15.95
N LEU A 17 28.56 1.50 -14.90
CA LEU A 17 28.49 1.98 -13.50
C LEU A 17 29.77 2.74 -13.09
N GLY A 18 30.94 2.27 -13.50
CA GLY A 18 32.22 2.94 -13.19
C GLY A 18 32.35 4.33 -13.84
N ILE A 19 31.65 4.60 -14.93
CA ILE A 19 31.66 5.92 -15.61
C ILE A 19 30.64 6.87 -14.96
N MET A 20 29.58 6.35 -14.32
CA MET A 20 28.57 7.17 -13.64
C MET A 20 29.07 7.81 -12.34
N CYS A 21 29.96 7.15 -11.60
CA CYS A 21 30.57 7.72 -10.39
C CYS A 21 31.47 8.93 -10.67
N SER A 22 31.96 9.11 -11.91
CA SER A 22 32.86 10.23 -12.26
C SER A 22 32.16 11.54 -12.60
N PHE A 23 30.82 11.54 -12.80
CA PHE A 23 30.07 12.76 -13.13
C PHE A 23 29.17 13.27 -11.97
N CYS A 24 29.12 12.57 -10.85
CA CYS A 24 28.46 13.04 -9.63
C CYS A 24 29.37 13.82 -8.67
N SER A 25 30.62 14.14 -9.09
CA SER A 25 31.62 14.74 -8.19
C SER A 25 31.38 16.20 -7.81
N ASP A 26 30.46 16.91 -8.45
CA ASP A 26 30.31 18.35 -8.20
C ASP A 26 29.22 18.74 -7.18
N THR A 27 28.54 17.76 -6.55
CA THR A 27 27.54 18.03 -5.47
C THR A 27 27.75 17.20 -4.20
N ILE A 28 28.78 16.37 -4.11
CA ILE A 28 29.01 15.43 -2.99
C ILE A 28 29.86 16.04 -1.86
N ASP A 29 30.49 17.19 -2.06
CA ASP A 29 31.49 17.72 -1.11
C ASP A 29 30.93 18.47 0.12
N VAL A 30 29.64 18.42 0.43
CA VAL A 30 29.10 19.19 1.57
C VAL A 30 28.71 18.33 2.78
N TYR A 31 28.62 17.01 2.68
CA TYR A 31 28.11 16.19 3.79
C TYR A 31 29.00 15.00 4.27
N ALA A 32 30.24 14.91 3.84
CA ALA A 32 31.15 13.84 4.31
C ALA A 32 31.72 14.08 5.72
N GLY A 33 31.17 14.96 6.51
CA GLY A 33 31.84 15.47 7.73
C GLY A 33 31.10 15.40 9.05
N GLN A 34 30.02 14.62 9.23
CA GLN A 34 29.34 14.54 10.52
C GLN A 34 28.72 13.20 10.88
N TYR A 35 29.41 12.11 10.66
CA TYR A 35 29.07 10.89 11.39
C TYR A 35 30.08 10.73 12.53
N GLY A 36 29.67 11.16 13.73
CA GLY A 36 30.37 10.83 14.95
C GLY A 36 30.41 9.32 15.09
N GLU A 37 31.56 8.79 15.54
CA GLU A 37 31.70 7.43 15.99
C GLU A 37 30.61 7.17 17.04
N GLU A 38 29.51 6.47 16.65
CA GLU A 38 28.60 5.91 17.61
C GLU A 38 29.31 4.76 18.32
N ASP A 39 29.35 4.88 19.62
CA ASP A 39 29.74 3.89 20.59
C ASP A 39 29.13 2.53 20.18
N GLY A 40 29.98 1.53 19.93
CA GLY A 40 29.61 0.22 19.40
C GLY A 40 28.70 -0.58 20.33
N THR A 41 27.48 -0.13 20.52
CA THR A 41 26.40 -0.94 21.04
C THR A 41 25.87 -1.79 19.89
N SER A 42 26.37 -3.01 19.78
CA SER A 42 25.71 -4.06 18.99
C SER A 42 24.21 -4.02 19.27
N GLU A 43 23.38 -3.95 18.21
CA GLU A 43 21.93 -4.14 18.41
C GLU A 43 21.74 -5.38 19.27
N PRO A 44 20.87 -5.35 20.29
CA PRO A 44 20.64 -6.51 21.14
C PRO A 44 20.24 -7.67 20.25
N GLU A 45 20.93 -8.81 20.39
CA GLU A 45 20.64 -10.02 19.62
C GLU A 45 19.13 -10.28 19.70
N THR A 46 18.47 -10.31 18.56
CA THR A 46 17.04 -10.61 18.49
C THR A 46 16.82 -12.01 19.07
N PRO A 47 16.01 -12.19 20.12
CA PRO A 47 15.80 -13.50 20.71
C PRO A 47 15.39 -14.51 19.65
N GLU A 48 16.04 -15.68 19.63
CA GLU A 48 15.71 -16.73 18.67
C GLU A 48 14.29 -17.24 18.92
N VAL A 49 13.39 -17.01 17.94
CA VAL A 49 12.03 -17.54 18.01
C VAL A 49 12.05 -19.03 17.66
N THR A 50 11.76 -19.87 18.63
CA THR A 50 11.70 -21.33 18.46
C THR A 50 10.33 -21.78 17.92
N GLY A 51 10.25 -22.98 17.36
CA GLY A 51 9.02 -23.55 16.80
C GLY A 51 8.99 -23.54 15.27
N ASN A 52 8.00 -24.17 14.69
CA ASN A 52 7.77 -24.19 13.25
C ASN A 52 6.82 -23.07 12.84
N ILE A 53 7.06 -22.48 11.68
CA ILE A 53 6.13 -21.52 11.08
C ILE A 53 4.84 -22.26 10.71
N VAL A 54 3.72 -21.76 11.18
CA VAL A 54 2.38 -22.22 10.80
C VAL A 54 1.80 -21.16 9.85
N PRO A 55 1.47 -21.50 8.60
CA PRO A 55 0.86 -20.56 7.66
C PRO A 55 -0.49 -20.03 8.15
N ILE A 56 -0.87 -18.85 7.65
CA ILE A 56 -2.19 -18.25 7.90
C ILE A 56 -2.79 -17.77 6.57
N GLU A 57 -4.10 -17.99 6.41
CA GLU A 57 -4.83 -17.49 5.26
C GLU A 57 -4.85 -15.96 5.28
N SER A 58 -4.41 -15.34 4.19
CA SER A 58 -4.44 -13.90 4.01
C SER A 58 -5.85 -13.37 3.82
N LEU A 59 -6.15 -12.20 4.41
CA LEU A 59 -7.38 -11.47 4.13
C LEU A 59 -7.24 -10.67 2.84
N ARG A 60 -8.10 -10.95 1.85
CA ARG A 60 -8.22 -10.10 0.68
C ARG A 60 -8.94 -8.80 1.04
N ASN A 61 -8.20 -7.70 1.18
CA ASN A 61 -8.70 -6.38 1.55
C ASN A 61 -8.25 -5.32 0.56
N PRO A 62 -9.12 -4.38 0.14
CA PRO A 62 -8.77 -3.33 -0.82
C PRO A 62 -7.84 -2.26 -0.20
N ASP A 63 -7.13 -1.56 -1.06
CA ASP A 63 -6.31 -0.37 -0.73
C ASP A 63 -5.14 -0.63 0.24
N ARG A 64 -4.73 -1.88 0.48
CA ARG A 64 -3.67 -2.22 1.43
C ARG A 64 -2.95 -3.52 1.12
N GLY A 65 -1.78 -3.72 1.72
CA GLY A 65 -1.06 -5.00 1.69
C GLY A 65 0.11 -5.02 0.71
N PHE A 66 0.59 -6.19 0.41
CA PHE A 66 1.60 -6.35 -0.64
C PHE A 66 1.05 -6.03 -2.01
N HIS A 67 1.93 -5.58 -2.92
CA HIS A 67 1.60 -5.31 -4.31
C HIS A 67 2.67 -5.85 -5.26
N LEU A 68 2.26 -6.07 -6.50
CA LEU A 68 3.14 -6.37 -7.62
C LEU A 68 3.50 -5.08 -8.34
N GLU A 69 4.64 -5.05 -9.03
CA GLU A 69 4.97 -4.01 -9.99
C GLU A 69 4.65 -4.47 -11.41
N CYS A 70 3.95 -3.63 -12.16
CA CYS A 70 3.58 -3.86 -13.55
C CYS A 70 3.90 -2.63 -14.41
N ASN A 71 4.64 -2.84 -15.48
CA ASN A 71 5.13 -1.80 -16.37
C ASN A 71 4.52 -1.95 -17.77
N LEU A 72 3.84 -0.93 -18.31
CA LEU A 72 3.24 -0.97 -19.64
C LEU A 72 3.51 0.31 -20.43
N LEU A 73 3.86 0.12 -21.71
CA LEU A 73 3.87 1.20 -22.71
C LEU A 73 2.44 1.45 -23.18
N ALA A 74 1.98 2.71 -23.11
CA ALA A 74 0.61 3.09 -23.44
C ALA A 74 0.24 2.88 -24.91
N ASP A 75 1.22 2.92 -25.82
CA ASP A 75 1.02 2.68 -27.27
C ASP A 75 0.93 1.21 -27.66
N GLN A 76 1.53 0.31 -26.87
CA GLN A 76 1.68 -1.10 -27.22
C GLN A 76 0.97 -2.05 -26.28
N MET A 77 0.57 -1.60 -25.09
CA MET A 77 0.04 -2.46 -24.02
C MET A 77 1.00 -3.59 -23.64
N LYS A 78 2.31 -3.33 -23.77
CA LYS A 78 3.40 -4.28 -23.48
C LYS A 78 4.33 -3.71 -22.44
N SER A 79 5.00 -4.60 -21.69
CA SER A 79 6.14 -4.20 -20.87
C SER A 79 7.27 -3.68 -21.75
N PRO A 80 7.95 -2.58 -21.32
CA PRO A 80 9.19 -2.13 -21.97
C PRO A 80 10.38 -3.06 -21.69
N TYR A 81 10.27 -3.91 -20.70
CA TYR A 81 11.29 -4.88 -20.29
C TYR A 81 10.95 -6.21 -20.92
N ASN A 82 11.80 -6.75 -21.80
CA ASN A 82 11.55 -7.85 -22.72
C ASN A 82 11.03 -9.18 -22.14
N ASP A 83 10.85 -9.26 -20.85
CA ASP A 83 10.52 -10.51 -20.17
C ASP A 83 9.02 -10.85 -20.19
N TYR A 84 8.15 -9.91 -20.60
CA TYR A 84 6.69 -10.09 -20.54
C TYR A 84 5.99 -9.55 -21.78
N GLU A 85 5.93 -10.35 -22.82
CA GLU A 85 4.89 -10.19 -23.83
C GLU A 85 3.56 -10.69 -23.27
N VAL A 86 3.01 -9.99 -22.31
CA VAL A 86 1.75 -10.39 -21.70
C VAL A 86 0.67 -9.43 -22.10
N TYR A 87 -0.35 -9.97 -22.75
CA TYR A 87 -1.54 -9.26 -23.15
C TYR A 87 -2.73 -9.74 -22.33
N GLY A 88 -3.62 -8.81 -22.02
CA GLY A 88 -4.90 -9.15 -21.43
C GLY A 88 -4.81 -9.70 -20.02
N ASN A 89 -5.70 -10.62 -19.70
CA ASN A 89 -5.89 -11.13 -18.34
C ASN A 89 -4.69 -11.88 -17.75
N ASP A 90 -3.74 -12.28 -18.58
CA ASP A 90 -2.60 -13.07 -18.13
C ASP A 90 -1.50 -12.23 -17.45
N LEU A 91 -1.49 -10.90 -17.64
CA LEU A 91 -0.45 -10.04 -17.10
C LEU A 91 -0.27 -10.23 -15.59
N TYR A 92 -1.32 -10.01 -14.83
CA TYR A 92 -1.24 -10.08 -13.36
C TYR A 92 -1.10 -11.52 -12.88
N THR A 93 -1.77 -12.48 -13.53
CA THR A 93 -1.66 -13.91 -13.21
C THR A 93 -0.23 -14.40 -13.31
N LYS A 94 0.48 -14.07 -14.39
CA LYS A 94 1.90 -14.44 -14.55
C LYS A 94 2.82 -13.76 -13.54
N LYS A 95 2.54 -12.52 -13.16
CA LYS A 95 3.28 -11.85 -12.08
C LYS A 95 3.07 -12.54 -10.74
N VAL A 96 1.82 -12.90 -10.40
CA VAL A 96 1.50 -13.67 -9.20
C VAL A 96 2.24 -15.01 -9.16
N GLU A 97 2.28 -15.73 -10.30
CA GLU A 97 3.03 -16.99 -10.42
C GLU A 97 4.54 -16.79 -10.26
N GLN A 98 5.10 -15.77 -10.90
CA GLN A 98 6.53 -15.48 -10.86
C GLN A 98 7.04 -15.19 -9.43
N PHE A 99 6.26 -14.47 -8.63
CA PHE A 99 6.65 -14.07 -7.28
C PHE A 99 6.00 -14.94 -6.19
N ASP A 100 5.51 -16.13 -6.55
CA ASP A 100 4.92 -17.09 -5.61
C ASP A 100 3.92 -16.43 -4.63
N ALA A 101 3.06 -15.57 -5.18
CA ALA A 101 2.12 -14.74 -4.44
C ALA A 101 0.66 -15.21 -4.58
N LYS A 102 0.43 -16.46 -5.04
CA LYS A 102 -0.91 -16.99 -5.31
C LYS A 102 -1.80 -17.00 -4.08
N ASP A 103 -1.22 -17.34 -2.93
CA ASP A 103 -1.95 -17.48 -1.66
C ASP A 103 -1.98 -16.17 -0.85
N ASP A 104 -1.35 -15.10 -1.37
CA ASP A 104 -1.28 -13.81 -0.68
C ASP A 104 -2.55 -12.96 -0.82
N ASN A 105 -3.49 -13.37 -1.69
CA ASN A 105 -4.74 -12.64 -1.91
C ASN A 105 -4.51 -11.16 -2.24
N LEU A 106 -3.52 -10.85 -3.09
CA LEU A 106 -3.14 -9.49 -3.44
C LEU A 106 -4.31 -8.71 -4.04
N THR A 107 -4.41 -7.45 -3.68
CA THR A 107 -5.44 -6.51 -4.16
C THR A 107 -4.86 -5.29 -4.85
N LEU A 108 -3.53 -5.16 -4.85
CA LEU A 108 -2.82 -4.00 -5.35
C LEU A 108 -1.82 -4.35 -6.44
N VAL A 109 -1.67 -3.42 -7.38
CA VAL A 109 -0.58 -3.38 -8.33
C VAL A 109 -0.01 -1.97 -8.40
N GLN A 110 1.31 -1.83 -8.35
CA GLN A 110 1.98 -0.60 -8.76
C GLN A 110 2.02 -0.59 -10.28
N GLN A 111 1.13 0.19 -10.88
CA GLN A 111 0.95 0.22 -12.32
C GLN A 111 1.67 1.42 -12.92
N TYR A 112 2.79 1.16 -13.57
CA TYR A 112 3.46 2.14 -14.42
C TYR A 112 2.79 2.18 -15.80
N ILE A 113 2.54 3.38 -16.29
CA ILE A 113 2.04 3.64 -17.63
C ILE A 113 2.98 4.64 -18.30
N TYR A 114 3.77 4.15 -19.26
CA TYR A 114 4.74 4.97 -19.97
C TYR A 114 4.13 5.65 -21.19
N LEU A 115 4.21 6.97 -21.20
CA LEU A 115 3.70 7.86 -22.26
C LEU A 115 4.82 8.27 -23.23
N THR A 116 5.77 7.39 -23.49
CA THR A 116 7.01 7.68 -24.23
C THR A 116 6.77 8.33 -25.59
N ASN A 117 5.73 7.90 -26.31
CA ASN A 117 5.42 8.42 -27.64
C ASN A 117 4.70 9.77 -27.64
N TRP A 118 4.30 10.28 -26.47
CA TRP A 118 3.54 11.54 -26.34
C TRP A 118 4.27 12.64 -25.58
N VAL A 119 5.55 12.50 -25.29
CA VAL A 119 6.34 13.42 -24.45
C VAL A 119 6.23 14.91 -24.85
N SER A 120 5.92 15.20 -26.14
CA SER A 120 5.82 16.55 -26.68
C SER A 120 4.61 16.76 -27.60
N LYS A 121 3.53 15.99 -27.41
CA LYS A 121 2.26 16.11 -28.13
C LYS A 121 1.10 15.64 -27.26
N ASP A 122 -0.13 15.99 -27.62
CA ASP A 122 -1.34 15.51 -26.94
C ASP A 122 -1.43 13.98 -26.93
N LEU A 123 -1.98 13.43 -25.85
CA LEU A 123 -2.47 12.05 -25.82
C LEU A 123 -3.59 11.92 -26.85
N ASP A 124 -3.45 11.00 -27.78
CA ASP A 124 -4.47 10.74 -28.79
C ASP A 124 -5.53 9.74 -28.27
N ALA A 125 -6.55 9.49 -29.08
CA ALA A 125 -7.63 8.59 -28.71
C ALA A 125 -7.17 7.15 -28.47
N GLU A 126 -6.09 6.71 -29.15
CA GLU A 126 -5.52 5.38 -28.96
C GLU A 126 -4.85 5.27 -27.59
N ALA A 127 -4.03 6.25 -27.19
CA ALA A 127 -3.41 6.31 -25.85
C ALA A 127 -4.47 6.22 -24.75
N LEU A 128 -5.49 7.08 -24.81
CA LEU A 128 -6.57 7.11 -23.82
C LEU A 128 -7.38 5.81 -23.80
N SER A 129 -7.63 5.20 -24.98
CA SER A 129 -8.29 3.90 -25.08
C SER A 129 -7.47 2.78 -24.46
N ASN A 130 -6.16 2.78 -24.66
CA ASN A 130 -5.27 1.76 -24.09
C ASN A 130 -5.15 1.92 -22.57
N ILE A 131 -5.03 3.16 -22.06
CA ILE A 131 -5.05 3.41 -20.62
C ILE A 131 -6.36 2.93 -20.00
N ARG A 132 -7.50 3.16 -20.64
CA ARG A 132 -8.80 2.62 -20.22
C ARG A 132 -8.77 1.10 -20.13
N LYS A 133 -8.23 0.40 -21.14
CA LYS A 133 -8.10 -1.06 -21.11
C LYS A 133 -7.26 -1.56 -19.94
N ILE A 134 -6.20 -0.83 -19.55
CA ILE A 134 -5.39 -1.18 -18.37
C ILE A 134 -6.27 -1.16 -17.11
N PHE A 135 -7.08 -0.12 -16.92
CA PHE A 135 -8.03 -0.07 -15.79
C PHE A 135 -9.05 -1.21 -15.84
N GLU A 136 -9.61 -1.53 -17.01
CA GLU A 136 -10.56 -2.64 -17.15
C GLU A 136 -9.92 -4.00 -16.84
N LEU A 137 -8.66 -4.22 -17.23
CA LEU A 137 -7.92 -5.43 -16.88
C LEU A 137 -7.72 -5.57 -15.37
N MET A 138 -7.31 -4.49 -14.70
CA MET A 138 -7.19 -4.49 -13.25
C MET A 138 -8.53 -4.78 -12.58
N LYS A 139 -9.60 -4.13 -13.05
CA LYS A 139 -10.96 -4.31 -12.54
C LYS A 139 -11.44 -5.76 -12.68
N ALA A 140 -11.19 -6.38 -13.83
CA ALA A 140 -11.60 -7.76 -14.10
C ALA A 140 -10.95 -8.77 -13.13
N GLN A 141 -9.79 -8.44 -12.58
CA GLN A 141 -9.08 -9.29 -11.61
C GLN A 141 -9.16 -8.78 -10.16
N GLY A 142 -9.92 -7.73 -9.93
CA GLY A 142 -10.14 -7.17 -8.60
C GLY A 142 -8.93 -6.46 -7.99
N TYR A 143 -8.03 -5.91 -8.82
CA TYR A 143 -6.91 -5.10 -8.39
C TYR A 143 -7.25 -3.62 -8.34
N LYS A 144 -6.59 -2.90 -7.44
CA LYS A 144 -6.50 -1.44 -7.42
C LYS A 144 -5.07 -1.01 -7.69
N ALA A 145 -4.91 0.21 -8.22
CA ALA A 145 -3.63 0.72 -8.65
C ALA A 145 -2.98 1.64 -7.60
N ILE A 146 -1.68 1.42 -7.36
CA ILE A 146 -0.72 2.46 -7.03
C ILE A 146 -0.24 2.96 -8.39
N LEU A 147 -0.79 4.08 -8.88
CA LEU A 147 -0.67 4.48 -10.28
C LEU A 147 0.53 5.42 -10.47
N ARG A 148 1.35 5.18 -11.50
CA ARG A 148 2.45 6.07 -11.88
C ARG A 148 2.49 6.26 -13.39
N PHE A 149 2.45 7.51 -13.86
CA PHE A 149 2.76 7.86 -15.25
C PHE A 149 4.19 8.31 -15.38
N ALA A 150 4.86 7.95 -16.47
CA ALA A 150 6.21 8.39 -16.79
C ALA A 150 6.42 8.46 -18.30
N TYR A 151 7.52 9.08 -18.73
CA TYR A 151 7.90 9.12 -20.15
C TYR A 151 9.09 8.22 -20.44
N ASN A 152 9.95 8.01 -19.47
CA ASN A 152 11.20 7.28 -19.63
C ASN A 152 11.21 6.01 -18.77
N HIS A 153 11.48 4.89 -19.43
CA HIS A 153 11.62 3.56 -18.81
C HIS A 153 13.04 2.98 -18.91
N ALA A 154 13.99 3.72 -19.48
CA ALA A 154 15.29 3.19 -19.90
C ALA A 154 16.47 3.62 -19.01
N GLY A 155 16.22 4.26 -17.86
CA GLY A 155 17.27 4.60 -16.89
C GLY A 155 17.99 5.91 -17.14
N LEU A 156 19.13 6.06 -16.54
CA LEU A 156 19.73 7.27 -15.99
C LEU A 156 20.12 8.41 -16.95
N ASN A 157 20.26 8.24 -18.22
CA ASN A 157 20.85 9.26 -19.10
C ASN A 157 19.92 9.90 -20.11
N THR A 158 18.64 9.64 -19.99
CA THR A 158 17.66 10.20 -20.87
C THR A 158 16.59 10.89 -20.03
N SER A 159 16.75 12.21 -19.83
CA SER A 159 15.54 12.98 -19.62
C SER A 159 14.60 12.58 -20.75
N GLY A 160 13.37 12.18 -20.45
CA GLY A 160 12.41 11.78 -21.50
C GLY A 160 12.05 12.93 -22.45
N GLY A 161 12.71 14.09 -22.31
CA GLY A 161 12.36 15.32 -23.01
C GLY A 161 11.10 15.98 -22.46
N GLU A 162 10.66 15.55 -21.27
CA GLU A 162 9.47 16.06 -20.61
C GLU A 162 9.58 17.57 -20.31
N SER A 163 8.45 18.25 -20.41
CA SER A 163 8.36 19.67 -20.07
C SER A 163 7.14 19.93 -19.19
N LYS A 164 7.21 20.98 -18.37
CA LYS A 164 6.08 21.45 -17.54
C LYS A 164 4.78 21.56 -18.34
N GLN A 165 4.87 22.15 -19.55
CA GLN A 165 3.71 22.38 -20.41
C GLN A 165 3.01 21.06 -20.76
N TRP A 166 3.77 20.07 -21.24
CA TRP A 166 3.20 18.79 -21.67
C TRP A 166 2.73 17.93 -20.51
N ILE A 167 3.46 17.94 -19.39
CA ILE A 167 3.00 17.23 -18.17
C ILE A 167 1.64 17.77 -17.72
N LEU A 168 1.50 19.10 -17.62
CA LEU A 168 0.22 19.71 -17.22
C LEU A 168 -0.90 19.38 -18.22
N ARG A 169 -0.59 19.38 -19.52
CA ARG A 169 -1.53 19.03 -20.58
C ARG A 169 -1.99 17.56 -20.46
N HIS A 170 -1.07 16.65 -20.21
CA HIS A 170 -1.41 15.23 -20.04
C HIS A 170 -2.22 14.98 -18.77
N ILE A 171 -1.90 15.64 -17.66
CA ILE A 171 -2.72 15.56 -16.44
C ILE A 171 -4.16 16.03 -16.74
N GLU A 172 -4.32 17.13 -17.49
CA GLU A 172 -5.64 17.60 -17.91
C GLU A 172 -6.39 16.55 -18.74
N GLN A 173 -5.73 15.94 -19.74
CA GLN A 173 -6.32 14.91 -20.60
C GLN A 173 -6.65 13.62 -19.85
N LEU A 174 -5.86 13.24 -18.85
CA LEU A 174 -6.06 12.05 -18.01
C LEU A 174 -7.13 12.25 -16.94
N THR A 175 -7.38 13.49 -16.49
CA THR A 175 -8.30 13.79 -15.39
C THR A 175 -9.69 13.15 -15.53
N PRO A 176 -10.37 13.19 -16.69
CA PRO A 176 -11.67 12.53 -16.85
C PRO A 176 -11.59 11.01 -16.58
N LEU A 177 -10.54 10.37 -17.09
CA LEU A 177 -10.33 8.93 -16.93
C LEU A 177 -10.00 8.56 -15.49
N LEU A 178 -9.15 9.34 -14.82
CA LEU A 178 -8.83 9.15 -13.40
C LEU A 178 -10.07 9.26 -12.52
N ASN A 179 -10.97 10.20 -12.82
CA ASN A 179 -12.23 10.34 -12.09
C ASN A 179 -13.21 9.21 -12.38
N GLU A 180 -13.29 8.72 -13.62
CA GLU A 180 -14.10 7.57 -13.99
C GLU A 180 -13.68 6.30 -13.23
N TYR A 181 -12.37 6.08 -13.07
CA TYR A 181 -11.80 4.90 -12.40
C TYR A 181 -11.32 5.18 -10.97
N ILE A 182 -11.81 6.25 -10.33
CA ILE A 182 -11.33 6.65 -9.00
C ILE A 182 -11.47 5.54 -7.95
N GLY A 183 -12.52 4.72 -8.02
CA GLY A 183 -12.72 3.56 -7.14
C GLY A 183 -11.64 2.49 -7.28
N GLN A 184 -10.86 2.53 -8.36
CA GLN A 184 -9.78 1.59 -8.64
C GLN A 184 -8.38 2.14 -8.32
N ILE A 185 -8.29 3.40 -7.92
CA ILE A 185 -7.03 4.04 -7.57
C ILE A 185 -6.88 3.99 -6.04
N ALA A 186 -5.90 3.23 -5.55
CA ALA A 186 -5.52 3.24 -4.14
C ALA A 186 -4.77 4.53 -3.81
N THR A 187 -3.79 4.88 -4.62
CA THR A 187 -3.03 6.13 -4.59
C THR A 187 -2.40 6.39 -5.95
N MET A 188 -1.87 7.58 -6.16
CA MET A 188 -1.11 7.92 -7.36
C MET A 188 0.23 8.53 -6.98
N GLN A 189 1.31 7.93 -7.44
CA GLN A 189 2.63 8.54 -7.29
C GLN A 189 2.76 9.72 -8.27
N VAL A 190 3.42 10.79 -7.84
CA VAL A 190 3.47 12.05 -8.62
C VAL A 190 4.07 11.87 -10.02
N GLY A 191 4.98 10.91 -10.21
CA GLY A 191 5.43 10.47 -11.52
C GLY A 191 5.93 11.56 -12.46
N PHE A 192 5.83 11.35 -13.76
CA PHE A 192 6.10 12.22 -14.90
C PHE A 192 7.54 12.74 -15.04
N ILE A 193 8.21 13.13 -13.96
CA ILE A 193 9.52 13.78 -13.98
C ILE A 193 10.63 12.74 -13.87
N GLY A 194 11.52 12.71 -14.85
CA GLY A 194 12.76 11.95 -14.85
C GLY A 194 12.60 10.46 -15.18
N ALA A 195 13.66 9.68 -14.94
CA ALA A 195 13.65 8.25 -15.16
C ALA A 195 12.57 7.60 -14.31
N TRP A 196 11.78 6.71 -14.88
CA TRP A 196 10.63 6.03 -14.26
C TRP A 196 9.60 6.94 -13.58
N GLY A 197 9.72 8.28 -13.74
CA GLY A 197 8.91 9.24 -12.99
C GLY A 197 9.34 9.42 -11.53
N GLU A 198 10.59 9.13 -11.19
CA GLU A 198 11.09 9.09 -9.81
C GLU A 198 11.70 10.41 -9.31
N TRP A 199 11.54 11.48 -10.05
CA TRP A 199 11.99 12.81 -9.64
C TRP A 199 13.52 12.92 -9.48
N HIS A 200 14.26 12.33 -10.41
CA HIS A 200 15.70 12.50 -10.57
C HIS A 200 16.06 12.54 -12.07
N THR A 201 17.29 12.93 -12.39
CA THR A 201 17.83 12.89 -13.75
C THR A 201 16.94 13.61 -14.78
N SER A 202 16.47 14.82 -14.43
CA SER A 202 15.63 15.67 -15.28
C SER A 202 15.97 17.14 -15.10
N PRO A 203 15.96 17.96 -16.16
CA PRO A 203 16.11 19.41 -16.04
C PRO A 203 15.03 20.06 -15.16
N LEU A 204 13.83 19.47 -15.06
CA LEU A 204 12.73 19.95 -14.22
C LEU A 204 13.03 19.84 -12.72
N MET A 205 14.06 19.08 -12.33
CA MET A 205 14.46 19.00 -10.91
C MET A 205 14.93 20.35 -10.37
N ASN A 206 15.45 21.21 -11.22
CA ASN A 206 15.87 22.57 -10.88
C ASN A 206 14.75 23.62 -11.06
N ASP A 207 13.57 23.23 -11.56
CA ASP A 207 12.42 24.12 -11.74
C ASP A 207 11.37 23.91 -10.63
N GLN A 208 11.52 24.64 -9.52
CA GLN A 208 10.57 24.58 -8.41
C GLN A 208 9.15 25.01 -8.84
N SER A 209 9.02 25.94 -9.80
CA SER A 209 7.71 26.37 -10.32
C SER A 209 7.01 25.23 -11.09
N ALA A 210 7.77 24.43 -11.85
CA ALA A 210 7.24 23.26 -12.52
C ALA A 210 6.77 22.21 -11.50
N LYS A 211 7.60 21.89 -10.49
CA LYS A 211 7.26 20.94 -9.42
C LYS A 211 5.99 21.34 -8.69
N ASN A 212 5.87 22.61 -8.28
CA ASN A 212 4.68 23.15 -7.62
C ASN A 212 3.42 23.01 -8.47
N ALA A 213 3.50 23.38 -9.76
CA ALA A 213 2.37 23.33 -10.67
C ALA A 213 1.90 21.89 -10.95
N ILE A 214 2.85 20.96 -11.16
CA ILE A 214 2.57 19.55 -11.45
C ILE A 214 1.87 18.88 -10.25
N VAL A 215 2.41 19.04 -9.05
CA VAL A 215 1.79 18.45 -7.84
C VAL A 215 0.41 19.06 -7.57
N SER A 216 0.27 20.38 -7.74
CA SER A 216 -1.04 21.04 -7.60
C SER A 216 -2.05 20.53 -8.63
N ALA A 217 -1.62 20.28 -9.87
CA ALA A 217 -2.48 19.73 -10.92
C ALA A 217 -2.93 18.29 -10.59
N LEU A 218 -2.04 17.45 -10.10
CA LEU A 218 -2.37 16.08 -9.68
C LEU A 218 -3.36 16.06 -8.51
N LEU A 219 -3.15 16.93 -7.51
CA LEU A 219 -4.06 17.07 -6.37
C LEU A 219 -5.46 17.58 -6.77
N ARG A 220 -5.58 18.30 -7.91
CA ARG A 220 -6.89 18.66 -8.50
C ARG A 220 -7.47 17.51 -9.31
N ALA A 221 -6.63 16.78 -10.05
CA ALA A 221 -7.06 15.66 -10.90
C ALA A 221 -7.65 14.51 -10.07
N LEU A 222 -7.09 14.25 -8.89
CA LEU A 222 -7.66 13.30 -7.92
C LEU A 222 -8.52 14.05 -6.90
N PRO A 223 -9.83 13.74 -6.81
CA PRO A 223 -10.71 14.40 -5.84
C PRO A 223 -10.30 14.05 -4.40
N ALA A 224 -10.51 14.99 -3.47
CA ALA A 224 -10.31 14.70 -2.05
C ALA A 224 -11.31 13.61 -1.59
N PRO A 225 -10.89 12.69 -0.70
CA PRO A 225 -9.64 12.68 0.06
C PRO A 225 -8.54 11.75 -0.51
N TYR A 226 -8.60 11.34 -1.77
CA TYR A 226 -7.59 10.46 -2.37
C TYR A 226 -6.20 11.11 -2.31
N CYS A 227 -5.19 10.27 -2.07
CA CYS A 227 -3.81 10.72 -1.84
C CYS A 227 -2.96 10.64 -3.12
N VAL A 228 -1.90 11.44 -3.13
CA VAL A 228 -0.74 11.25 -4.02
C VAL A 228 0.48 10.92 -3.17
N GLU A 229 1.51 10.32 -3.76
CA GLU A 229 2.76 10.00 -3.07
C GLU A 229 3.95 10.65 -3.76
N MET A 230 4.87 11.17 -2.96
CA MET A 230 6.17 11.66 -3.40
C MET A 230 7.27 10.73 -2.91
N ARG A 231 8.33 10.59 -3.71
CA ARG A 231 9.46 9.79 -3.31
C ARG A 231 10.27 10.47 -2.19
N TYR A 232 10.57 11.76 -2.32
CA TYR A 232 11.50 12.46 -1.42
C TYR A 232 10.79 13.45 -0.51
N PRO A 233 10.94 13.32 0.83
CA PRO A 233 10.37 14.26 1.81
C PRO A 233 10.82 15.71 1.60
N ASN A 234 12.09 15.94 1.27
CA ASN A 234 12.62 17.27 0.98
C ASN A 234 11.91 17.95 -0.19
N HIS A 235 11.49 17.20 -1.22
CA HIS A 235 10.70 17.74 -2.32
C HIS A 235 9.34 18.21 -1.86
N LYS A 236 8.64 17.43 -1.01
CA LYS A 236 7.36 17.86 -0.41
C LYS A 236 7.51 19.12 0.42
N LYS A 237 8.57 19.19 1.24
CA LYS A 237 8.88 20.36 2.08
C LYS A 237 9.06 21.63 1.25
N ALA A 238 9.68 21.53 0.07
CA ALA A 238 9.95 22.65 -0.82
C ALA A 238 8.73 23.11 -1.65
N LEU A 239 7.61 22.37 -1.65
CA LEU A 239 6.43 22.72 -2.44
C LEU A 239 5.75 24.00 -1.92
N THR A 240 5.25 24.79 -2.86
CA THR A 240 4.22 25.80 -2.65
C THR A 240 2.99 25.38 -3.45
N LEU A 241 1.92 25.01 -2.78
CA LEU A 241 0.72 24.47 -3.40
C LEU A 241 -0.32 25.57 -3.64
N GLU A 242 -1.08 25.45 -4.73
CA GLU A 242 -2.21 26.35 -5.01
C GLU A 242 -3.29 26.25 -3.90
N GLN A 243 -3.42 25.06 -3.30
CA GLN A 243 -4.32 24.80 -2.18
C GLN A 243 -3.52 24.15 -1.04
N GLU A 244 -2.96 24.93 -0.14
CA GLU A 244 -2.15 24.44 0.98
C GLU A 244 -2.89 23.41 1.85
N GLY A 245 -4.19 23.53 2.02
CA GLY A 245 -5.02 22.53 2.73
C GLY A 245 -4.97 21.12 2.14
N SER A 246 -4.49 20.96 0.90
CA SER A 246 -4.32 19.64 0.25
C SER A 246 -2.98 18.97 0.54
N ARG A 247 -2.03 19.64 1.21
CA ARG A 247 -0.71 19.10 1.57
C ARG A 247 -0.79 17.80 2.40
N GLY A 248 -1.79 17.69 3.27
CA GLY A 248 -2.05 16.48 4.07
C GLY A 248 -2.49 15.26 3.25
N ARG A 249 -2.73 15.41 1.94
CA ARG A 249 -3.01 14.32 1.00
C ARG A 249 -1.77 13.81 0.26
N ILE A 250 -0.59 14.37 0.55
CA ILE A 250 0.68 13.94 -0.05
C ILE A 250 1.34 12.99 0.93
N GLY A 251 1.38 11.70 0.58
CA GLY A 251 2.14 10.67 1.27
C GLY A 251 3.50 10.45 0.63
N TYR A 252 4.09 9.29 0.90
CA TYR A 252 5.42 8.96 0.40
C TYR A 252 5.51 7.54 -0.14
N ALA A 253 6.33 7.37 -1.19
CA ALA A 253 6.80 6.09 -1.71
C ALA A 253 8.29 5.97 -1.41
N ASN A 254 8.67 5.02 -0.56
CA ASN A 254 10.05 4.80 -0.13
C ASN A 254 10.69 3.70 -0.97
N ASP A 255 11.49 4.06 -1.95
CA ASP A 255 12.16 3.09 -2.85
C ASP A 255 13.48 2.54 -2.26
N TYR A 256 13.88 2.98 -1.06
CA TYR A 256 15.08 2.52 -0.34
C TYR A 256 14.78 2.04 1.08
N PHE A 257 13.66 1.35 1.24
CA PHE A 257 13.23 0.86 2.55
C PHE A 257 14.33 0.04 3.23
N THR A 258 14.72 0.47 4.44
CA THR A 258 15.83 -0.05 5.27
C THR A 258 17.22 -0.04 4.64
N ALA A 259 17.35 0.39 3.39
CA ALA A 259 18.60 0.46 2.65
C ALA A 259 19.15 1.90 2.52
N GLY A 260 18.46 2.91 3.04
CA GLY A 260 18.87 4.31 2.95
C GLY A 260 20.19 4.64 3.62
N GLU A 261 20.67 3.82 4.54
CA GLU A 261 21.98 3.93 5.20
C GLU A 261 23.13 3.35 4.35
N HIS A 262 22.83 2.67 3.25
CA HIS A 262 23.86 2.11 2.39
C HIS A 262 24.67 3.22 1.72
N PRO A 263 26.03 3.07 1.59
CA PRO A 263 26.89 4.11 1.03
C PRO A 263 26.53 4.56 -0.39
N LEU A 264 25.86 3.71 -1.16
CA LEU A 264 25.40 4.02 -2.53
C LEU A 264 23.95 4.51 -2.58
N ALA A 265 23.23 4.53 -1.44
CA ALA A 265 21.88 5.08 -1.41
C ALA A 265 21.92 6.60 -1.59
N PRO A 266 20.87 7.20 -2.20
CA PRO A 266 20.71 8.64 -2.19
C PRO A 266 20.68 9.15 -0.74
N GLY A 267 21.47 10.16 -0.43
CA GLY A 267 21.51 10.74 0.91
C GLY A 267 20.12 11.23 1.36
N ASN A 268 19.80 11.05 2.63
CA ASN A 268 18.52 11.42 3.26
C ASN A 268 17.29 10.65 2.75
N ASP A 269 17.46 9.48 2.15
CA ASP A 269 16.36 8.67 1.66
C ASP A 269 15.81 7.80 2.81
N PHE A 270 14.93 8.39 3.65
CA PHE A 270 14.24 7.72 4.76
C PHE A 270 15.18 7.10 5.83
N VAL A 271 16.39 7.61 5.95
CA VAL A 271 17.36 7.13 6.94
C VAL A 271 16.90 7.50 8.35
N PRO A 272 16.83 6.54 9.29
CA PRO A 272 16.48 6.82 10.69
C PRO A 272 17.32 7.96 11.29
N ASN A 273 16.71 8.78 12.13
CA ASN A 273 17.26 9.96 12.78
C ASN A 273 17.59 11.17 11.87
N THR A 274 17.42 11.09 10.56
CA THR A 274 17.53 12.24 9.66
C THR A 274 16.34 13.18 9.77
N ASP A 275 16.47 14.39 9.24
CA ASP A 275 15.38 15.36 9.20
C ASP A 275 14.21 14.88 8.34
N ASP A 276 14.48 14.15 7.26
CA ASP A 276 13.45 13.58 6.37
C ASP A 276 12.66 12.49 7.11
N TYR A 277 13.32 11.60 7.85
CA TYR A 277 12.66 10.60 8.68
C TYR A 277 11.77 11.24 9.74
N LYS A 278 12.28 12.24 10.47
CA LYS A 278 11.52 13.00 11.46
C LYS A 278 10.34 13.72 10.86
N GLN A 279 10.49 14.30 9.67
CA GLN A 279 9.39 14.95 8.95
C GLN A 279 8.23 13.95 8.72
N ILE A 280 8.51 12.76 8.23
CA ILE A 280 7.48 11.74 8.00
C ILE A 280 6.82 11.35 9.32
N THR A 281 7.63 11.05 10.35
CA THR A 281 7.14 10.68 11.68
C THR A 281 6.18 11.74 12.27
N GLU A 282 6.48 13.02 12.10
CA GLU A 282 5.58 14.09 12.57
C GLU A 282 4.34 14.25 11.69
N GLU A 283 4.50 14.13 10.38
CA GLU A 283 3.38 14.28 9.45
C GLU A 283 2.32 13.17 9.57
N VAL A 284 2.72 11.91 9.82
CA VAL A 284 1.77 10.80 10.00
C VAL A 284 0.96 10.90 11.29
N LYS A 285 1.40 11.67 12.28
CA LYS A 285 0.64 11.93 13.51
C LYS A 285 -0.60 12.78 13.24
N VAL A 286 -0.50 13.73 12.31
CA VAL A 286 -1.55 14.72 12.04
C VAL A 286 -2.30 14.49 10.73
N ASN A 287 -1.77 13.66 9.84
CA ASN A 287 -2.36 13.37 8.54
C ASN A 287 -2.46 11.86 8.32
N ASN A 288 -3.59 11.41 7.80
CA ASN A 288 -3.79 10.05 7.34
C ASN A 288 -3.65 10.04 5.81
N PHE A 289 -2.41 9.91 5.32
CA PHE A 289 -2.07 9.77 3.90
C PHE A 289 -1.61 8.35 3.57
N TYR A 290 -1.54 8.03 2.28
CA TYR A 290 -1.05 6.75 1.82
C TYR A 290 0.48 6.70 1.93
N MET A 291 1.01 5.54 2.31
CA MET A 291 2.44 5.28 2.42
C MET A 291 2.76 3.93 1.79
N SER A 292 3.66 3.92 0.82
CA SER A 292 4.16 2.70 0.19
C SER A 292 5.68 2.63 0.18
N GLY A 293 6.24 1.52 -0.23
CA GLY A 293 7.68 1.37 -0.35
C GLY A 293 8.11 0.04 -0.93
N GLU A 294 9.41 -0.05 -1.18
CA GLU A 294 10.07 -1.23 -1.70
C GLU A 294 11.50 -1.33 -1.13
N ILE A 295 12.03 -2.56 -1.11
CA ILE A 295 13.46 -2.78 -0.91
C ILE A 295 14.11 -2.63 -2.28
N PRO A 296 15.14 -1.77 -2.45
CA PRO A 296 15.71 -1.52 -3.75
C PRO A 296 16.25 -2.80 -4.38
N TYR A 297 16.07 -2.90 -5.69
CA TYR A 297 16.60 -4.01 -6.47
C TYR A 297 18.13 -4.09 -6.31
N ASN A 298 18.59 -5.27 -5.98
CA ASN A 298 20.01 -5.53 -5.83
C ASN A 298 20.36 -6.88 -6.47
N GLU A 299 21.01 -6.84 -7.62
CA GLU A 299 21.60 -8.03 -8.21
C GLU A 299 22.89 -8.45 -7.48
N ASP A 300 23.41 -7.56 -6.62
CA ASP A 300 24.77 -7.67 -6.15
C ASP A 300 24.83 -7.84 -4.63
N THR A 301 25.33 -9.00 -4.22
CA THR A 301 25.73 -9.23 -2.84
C THR A 301 26.84 -8.27 -2.37
N GLU A 302 27.52 -7.56 -3.29
CA GLU A 302 28.50 -6.52 -2.97
C GLU A 302 27.87 -5.32 -2.26
N TRP A 303 26.56 -5.07 -2.44
CA TRP A 303 25.86 -4.00 -1.75
C TRP A 303 25.56 -4.32 -0.28
N GLY A 304 25.66 -5.57 0.14
CA GLY A 304 25.38 -5.99 1.52
C GLY A 304 23.92 -5.73 1.97
N LEU A 305 22.98 -5.52 1.04
CA LEU A 305 21.60 -5.18 1.38
C LEU A 305 20.89 -6.25 2.21
N ALA A 306 21.30 -7.51 2.11
CA ALA A 306 20.78 -8.57 2.95
C ALA A 306 21.13 -8.37 4.44
N GLU A 307 22.26 -7.73 4.74
CA GLU A 307 22.72 -7.44 6.09
C GLU A 307 22.05 -6.19 6.69
N LEU A 308 21.62 -5.25 5.82
CA LEU A 308 20.97 -4.00 6.24
C LEU A 308 19.51 -4.19 6.68
N ILE A 309 18.88 -5.30 6.33
CA ILE A 309 17.45 -5.48 6.52
C ILE A 309 17.16 -6.32 7.76
N SER A 310 17.21 -5.66 8.91
CA SER A 310 16.74 -6.23 10.16
C SER A 310 15.20 -6.30 10.15
N PRO A 311 14.60 -7.49 10.38
CA PRO A 311 13.14 -7.61 10.50
C PRO A 311 12.56 -6.70 11.57
N ILE A 312 13.22 -6.51 12.69
CA ILE A 312 12.75 -5.64 13.78
C ILE A 312 12.80 -4.16 13.37
N LYS A 313 13.89 -3.73 12.73
CA LYS A 313 13.98 -2.38 12.16
C LYS A 313 12.86 -2.16 11.14
N SER A 314 12.62 -3.15 10.27
CA SER A 314 11.53 -3.11 9.29
C SER A 314 10.17 -2.93 9.95
N LEU A 315 9.83 -3.72 10.98
CA LEU A 315 8.57 -3.59 11.71
C LEU A 315 8.39 -2.21 12.36
N ARG A 316 9.44 -1.68 12.98
CA ARG A 316 9.41 -0.36 13.60
C ARG A 316 9.11 0.73 12.58
N ILE A 317 9.80 0.72 11.43
CA ILE A 317 9.60 1.73 10.37
C ILE A 317 8.21 1.58 9.74
N LEU A 318 7.77 0.36 9.41
CA LEU A 318 6.44 0.10 8.84
C LEU A 318 5.33 0.63 9.75
N ARG A 319 5.46 0.41 11.05
CA ARG A 319 4.51 0.91 12.06
C ARG A 319 4.62 2.43 12.23
N GLU A 320 5.82 2.96 12.45
CA GLU A 320 6.05 4.38 12.75
C GLU A 320 5.61 5.30 11.61
N HIS A 321 5.89 4.91 10.38
CA HIS A 321 5.51 5.65 9.18
C HIS A 321 4.16 5.20 8.59
N ARG A 322 3.44 4.30 9.26
CA ARG A 322 2.07 3.87 8.90
C ARG A 322 1.94 3.39 7.44
N TYR A 323 2.77 2.42 7.07
CA TYR A 323 2.74 1.87 5.71
C TYR A 323 1.40 1.22 5.38
N SER A 324 0.84 1.60 4.24
CA SER A 324 -0.39 1.04 3.66
C SER A 324 -0.10 -0.12 2.73
N ALA A 325 1.01 -0.04 1.97
CA ALA A 325 1.38 -1.03 0.97
C ALA A 325 2.90 -1.22 0.87
N PHE A 326 3.31 -2.36 0.29
CA PHE A 326 4.73 -2.67 0.10
C PHE A 326 4.93 -3.58 -1.12
N ASP A 327 5.98 -3.32 -1.91
CA ASP A 327 6.31 -4.10 -3.10
C ASP A 327 6.96 -5.44 -2.73
N VAL A 328 6.52 -6.52 -3.38
CA VAL A 328 7.14 -7.84 -3.25
C VAL A 328 7.98 -8.22 -4.46
N THR A 329 8.01 -7.41 -5.51
CA THR A 329 8.71 -7.74 -6.76
C THR A 329 10.16 -7.31 -6.74
N GLN A 330 10.44 -6.15 -6.14
CA GLN A 330 11.80 -5.67 -5.97
C GLN A 330 12.51 -6.49 -4.88
N ASN A 331 13.77 -6.82 -5.11
CA ASN A 331 14.59 -7.62 -4.20
C ASN A 331 13.92 -8.92 -3.70
N TYR A 332 13.11 -9.56 -4.56
CA TYR A 332 12.35 -10.76 -4.21
C TYR A 332 13.24 -11.91 -3.74
N ASP A 333 14.26 -12.25 -4.55
CA ASP A 333 15.07 -13.46 -4.35
C ASP A 333 15.92 -13.43 -3.07
N LEU A 334 16.26 -12.23 -2.58
CA LEU A 334 17.07 -12.06 -1.37
C LEU A 334 16.20 -11.74 -0.16
N ASN A 335 15.63 -10.54 -0.11
CA ASN A 335 15.00 -10.05 1.11
C ASN A 335 13.57 -10.57 1.31
N ILE A 336 12.73 -10.53 0.28
CA ILE A 336 11.35 -11.00 0.40
C ILE A 336 11.32 -12.50 0.71
N MET A 337 12.17 -13.30 0.02
CA MET A 337 12.31 -14.73 0.32
C MET A 337 12.90 -14.99 1.71
N SER A 338 13.76 -14.11 2.23
CA SER A 338 14.25 -14.23 3.60
C SER A 338 13.13 -13.98 4.62
N TRP A 339 12.24 -13.02 4.37
CA TRP A 339 11.10 -12.72 5.23
C TRP A 339 10.16 -13.92 5.41
N LYS A 340 10.03 -14.78 4.40
CA LYS A 340 9.25 -16.03 4.50
C LYS A 340 9.85 -17.03 5.50
N ARG A 341 11.14 -16.91 5.85
CA ARG A 341 11.85 -17.80 6.79
C ARG A 341 12.04 -17.22 8.18
N VAL A 342 11.99 -15.91 8.31
CA VAL A 342 12.11 -15.23 9.62
C VAL A 342 10.85 -15.47 10.42
N LYS A 343 11.02 -15.78 11.70
CA LYS A 343 9.95 -16.15 12.62
C LYS A 343 9.55 -14.98 13.49
N VAL A 344 8.25 -14.83 13.73
CA VAL A 344 7.68 -13.90 14.70
C VAL A 344 6.72 -14.61 15.63
N ASN A 345 6.67 -14.15 16.87
CA ASN A 345 5.75 -14.61 17.90
C ASN A 345 5.28 -13.43 18.78
N PRO A 346 4.28 -13.61 19.66
CA PRO A 346 3.80 -12.55 20.54
C PRO A 346 4.89 -11.92 21.42
N ALA A 347 5.84 -12.70 21.94
CA ALA A 347 6.90 -12.20 22.80
C ALA A 347 7.78 -11.18 22.06
N LEU A 348 8.27 -11.55 20.87
CA LEU A 348 9.09 -10.66 20.02
C LEU A 348 8.35 -9.34 19.69
N LEU A 349 7.05 -9.42 19.37
CA LEU A 349 6.26 -8.25 19.03
C LEU A 349 6.02 -7.34 20.24
N ASN A 350 5.72 -7.91 21.40
CA ASN A 350 5.54 -7.17 22.65
C ASN A 350 6.82 -6.46 23.08
N ASP A 351 7.96 -7.13 23.00
CA ASP A 351 9.28 -6.54 23.32
C ASP A 351 9.62 -5.35 22.40
N ASN A 352 9.03 -5.32 21.21
CA ASN A 352 9.21 -4.24 20.24
C ASN A 352 8.00 -3.31 20.09
N HIS A 353 7.01 -3.45 20.97
CA HIS A 353 5.80 -2.61 21.02
C HIS A 353 5.01 -2.61 19.69
N ILE A 354 4.97 -3.73 18.98
CA ILE A 354 4.21 -3.91 17.76
C ILE A 354 2.81 -4.40 18.10
N LEU A 355 1.80 -3.74 17.57
CA LEU A 355 0.39 -4.11 17.80
C LEU A 355 0.02 -5.35 16.99
N PHE A 356 -0.76 -6.22 17.60
CA PHE A 356 -1.36 -7.40 16.97
C PHE A 356 -2.62 -7.82 17.74
N ASP A 357 -3.43 -8.68 17.16
CA ASP A 357 -4.50 -9.36 17.90
C ASP A 357 -4.04 -10.75 18.32
N GLU A 358 -4.39 -11.16 19.53
CA GLU A 358 -3.99 -12.43 20.14
C GLU A 358 -4.40 -13.65 19.28
N SER A 359 -5.52 -13.56 18.56
CA SER A 359 -6.01 -14.65 17.72
C SER A 359 -5.13 -14.89 16.50
N TYR A 360 -4.35 -13.92 16.09
CA TYR A 360 -3.42 -14.06 14.96
C TYR A 360 -2.37 -15.15 15.19
N PHE A 361 -1.96 -15.32 16.44
CA PHE A 361 -0.95 -16.32 16.85
C PHE A 361 -1.59 -17.58 17.45
N LYS A 362 -2.83 -17.89 17.11
CA LYS A 362 -3.49 -19.13 17.50
C LYS A 362 -3.82 -20.00 16.30
N ASP A 363 -3.75 -21.33 16.48
CA ASP A 363 -4.30 -22.31 15.54
C ASP A 363 -5.81 -22.53 15.79
N GLU A 364 -6.43 -23.46 15.05
CA GLU A 364 -7.85 -23.78 15.18
C GLU A 364 -8.21 -24.40 16.55
N GLU A 365 -7.26 -25.02 17.21
CA GLU A 365 -7.37 -25.60 18.55
C GLU A 365 -7.12 -24.55 19.65
N GLY A 366 -6.66 -23.35 19.31
CA GLY A 366 -6.37 -22.26 20.23
C GLY A 366 -4.97 -22.29 20.84
N ASN A 367 -4.06 -23.16 20.35
CA ASN A 367 -2.67 -23.19 20.79
C ASN A 367 -1.89 -22.02 20.16
N GLU A 368 -0.91 -21.51 20.89
CA GLU A 368 0.00 -20.50 20.35
C GLU A 368 0.88 -21.09 19.25
N VAL A 369 1.02 -20.33 18.14
CA VAL A 369 1.81 -20.70 16.97
C VAL A 369 2.77 -19.60 16.57
N VAL A 370 3.81 -19.97 15.84
CA VAL A 370 4.78 -19.05 15.22
C VAL A 370 4.34 -18.73 13.81
N ARG A 371 4.43 -17.46 13.41
CA ARG A 371 4.17 -17.01 12.04
C ARG A 371 5.46 -16.61 11.33
N SER A 372 5.43 -16.53 10.00
CA SER A 372 6.52 -15.90 9.26
C SER A 372 6.44 -14.37 9.39
N PHE A 373 7.59 -13.72 9.33
CA PHE A 373 7.66 -12.27 9.23
C PHE A 373 6.91 -11.76 7.99
N TYR A 374 7.03 -12.48 6.88
CA TYR A 374 6.31 -12.19 5.64
C TYR A 374 4.80 -12.16 5.84
N ASP A 375 4.22 -13.21 6.43
CA ASP A 375 2.78 -13.27 6.70
C ASP A 375 2.34 -12.14 7.62
N PHE A 376 3.13 -11.87 8.66
CA PHE A 376 2.81 -10.81 9.60
C PHE A 376 2.79 -9.43 8.92
N VAL A 377 3.80 -9.09 8.12
CA VAL A 377 3.83 -7.83 7.36
C VAL A 377 2.68 -7.77 6.36
N ARG A 378 2.48 -8.84 5.55
CA ARG A 378 1.36 -8.94 4.60
C ARG A 378 0.02 -8.59 5.24
N ASP A 379 -0.24 -9.15 6.42
CA ASP A 379 -1.55 -9.05 7.05
C ASP A 379 -1.73 -7.78 7.88
N HIS A 380 -0.64 -7.06 8.21
CA HIS A 380 -0.67 -5.83 9.01
C HIS A 380 -0.35 -4.56 8.22
N LEU A 381 0.14 -4.63 6.97
CA LEU A 381 0.21 -3.47 6.08
C LEU A 381 -1.18 -2.83 5.96
N GLY A 382 -1.25 -1.49 6.04
CA GLY A 382 -2.51 -0.77 6.07
C GLY A 382 -3.32 -1.06 7.33
N TYR A 383 -4.61 -1.21 7.19
CA TYR A 383 -5.53 -1.48 8.29
C TYR A 383 -5.74 -2.98 8.52
N ARG A 384 -5.97 -3.35 9.79
CA ARG A 384 -6.44 -4.67 10.22
C ARG A 384 -7.48 -4.48 11.33
N LEU A 385 -8.75 -4.50 10.93
CA LEU A 385 -9.87 -4.18 11.82
C LEU A 385 -10.35 -5.41 12.59
N ASN A 386 -10.63 -5.22 13.88
CA ASN A 386 -11.10 -6.27 14.79
C ASN A 386 -12.36 -5.81 15.51
N LEU A 387 -13.39 -6.67 15.58
CA LEU A 387 -14.54 -6.47 16.44
C LEU A 387 -14.23 -7.03 17.84
N GLN A 388 -14.36 -6.20 18.84
CA GLN A 388 -14.06 -6.58 20.22
C GLN A 388 -15.22 -7.31 20.88
N SER A 389 -14.91 -8.19 21.82
CA SER A 389 -15.89 -9.09 22.50
C SER A 389 -16.94 -8.36 23.33
N GLU A 390 -16.66 -7.14 23.77
CA GLU A 390 -17.63 -6.29 24.48
C GLU A 390 -18.74 -5.71 23.59
N SER A 391 -18.63 -5.87 22.27
CA SER A 391 -19.63 -5.39 21.31
C SER A 391 -20.98 -6.09 21.50
N LYS A 392 -22.09 -5.37 21.23
CA LYS A 392 -23.47 -5.89 21.39
C LYS A 392 -24.38 -5.39 20.30
N VAL A 393 -25.35 -6.24 19.94
CA VAL A 393 -26.52 -5.86 19.14
C VAL A 393 -27.76 -6.49 19.71
N GLU A 394 -28.85 -5.74 19.83
CA GLU A 394 -30.10 -6.18 20.42
C GLU A 394 -31.31 -5.65 19.64
N ALA A 395 -32.37 -6.45 19.53
CA ALA A 395 -33.68 -5.97 19.06
C ALA A 395 -34.48 -5.47 20.26
N LYS A 396 -34.93 -4.20 20.20
CA LYS A 396 -35.71 -3.60 21.27
C LYS A 396 -36.74 -2.61 20.75
N GLY A 397 -38.00 -2.88 21.03
CA GLY A 397 -39.11 -2.00 20.62
C GLY A 397 -39.21 -1.76 19.11
N GLY A 398 -38.83 -2.77 18.29
CA GLY A 398 -38.81 -2.65 16.82
C GLY A 398 -37.56 -1.97 16.26
N ASN A 399 -36.61 -1.60 17.13
CA ASN A 399 -35.32 -1.05 16.72
C ASN A 399 -34.20 -2.08 16.86
N LEU A 400 -33.16 -1.92 16.05
CA LEU A 400 -31.84 -2.53 16.25
C LEU A 400 -31.01 -1.55 17.08
N GLU A 401 -30.74 -1.91 18.34
CA GLU A 401 -29.78 -1.19 19.20
C GLU A 401 -28.39 -1.83 19.04
N TYR A 402 -27.35 -1.01 18.94
CA TYR A 402 -25.97 -1.47 18.78
C TYR A 402 -24.99 -0.67 19.61
N ASP A 403 -23.98 -1.36 20.11
CA ASP A 403 -22.83 -0.84 20.84
C ASP A 403 -21.61 -1.64 20.40
N LEU A 404 -20.91 -1.14 19.40
CA LEU A 404 -19.81 -1.86 18.76
C LEU A 404 -18.49 -1.22 19.14
N THR A 405 -17.51 -2.03 19.52
CA THR A 405 -16.13 -1.59 19.77
C THR A 405 -15.22 -2.22 18.73
N ILE A 406 -14.52 -1.38 17.98
CA ILE A 406 -13.59 -1.74 16.91
C ILE A 406 -12.19 -1.31 17.30
N THR A 407 -11.18 -2.14 17.02
CA THR A 407 -9.77 -1.79 17.06
C THR A 407 -9.14 -1.97 15.70
N ASN A 408 -8.00 -1.32 15.50
CA ASN A 408 -7.17 -1.48 14.32
C ASN A 408 -5.76 -1.90 14.76
N THR A 409 -5.34 -3.11 14.41
CA THR A 409 -4.00 -3.62 14.72
C THR A 409 -3.05 -3.58 13.51
N GLY A 410 -3.47 -3.03 12.38
CA GLY A 410 -2.61 -2.80 11.22
C GLY A 410 -1.60 -1.66 11.45
N PHE A 411 -0.77 -1.38 10.46
CA PHE A 411 0.20 -0.28 10.55
C PHE A 411 -0.41 1.07 10.23
N ALA A 412 -1.47 1.14 9.40
CA ALA A 412 -2.14 2.37 9.00
C ALA A 412 -3.65 2.30 9.24
N THR A 413 -4.35 3.40 8.96
CA THR A 413 -5.80 3.45 8.97
C THR A 413 -6.40 3.14 7.59
N VAL A 414 -7.72 3.14 7.48
CA VAL A 414 -8.43 3.08 6.20
C VAL A 414 -8.28 4.44 5.50
N ILE A 415 -7.40 4.53 4.49
CA ILE A 415 -7.05 5.82 3.86
C ILE A 415 -8.14 6.28 2.90
N ASN A 416 -8.57 5.40 1.98
CA ASN A 416 -9.58 5.74 0.98
C ASN A 416 -11.00 5.69 1.55
N PRO A 417 -11.94 6.49 1.01
CA PRO A 417 -13.29 6.57 1.55
C PRO A 417 -14.02 5.24 1.51
N LYS A 418 -14.55 4.82 2.64
CA LYS A 418 -15.42 3.65 2.76
C LYS A 418 -16.69 4.05 3.52
N GLU A 419 -17.80 3.44 3.14
CA GLU A 419 -19.03 3.54 3.91
C GLU A 419 -19.13 2.37 4.89
N VAL A 420 -19.81 2.59 6.00
CA VAL A 420 -20.01 1.56 7.04
C VAL A 420 -21.51 1.33 7.22
N TYR A 421 -21.94 0.09 7.11
CA TYR A 421 -23.33 -0.32 7.28
C TYR A 421 -23.44 -1.43 8.32
N LEU A 422 -24.46 -1.36 9.17
CA LEU A 422 -25.01 -2.57 9.76
C LEU A 422 -25.97 -3.20 8.75
N VAL A 423 -25.94 -4.52 8.64
CA VAL A 423 -26.82 -5.26 7.72
C VAL A 423 -27.54 -6.37 8.46
N LEU A 424 -28.80 -6.62 8.03
CA LEU A 424 -29.56 -7.78 8.46
C LEU A 424 -29.55 -8.83 7.33
N VAL A 425 -29.11 -10.04 7.65
CA VAL A 425 -29.07 -11.18 6.73
C VAL A 425 -30.11 -12.21 7.17
N SER A 426 -31.01 -12.58 6.26
CA SER A 426 -32.03 -13.60 6.51
C SER A 426 -31.40 -15.00 6.71
N GLU A 427 -32.18 -15.94 7.21
CA GLU A 427 -31.75 -17.34 7.31
C GLU A 427 -31.48 -17.98 5.93
N SER A 428 -32.19 -17.50 4.90
CA SER A 428 -31.95 -17.92 3.50
C SER A 428 -30.73 -17.29 2.85
N GLY A 429 -29.94 -16.48 3.60
CA GLY A 429 -28.72 -15.86 3.08
C GLY A 429 -29.01 -14.67 2.14
N GLN A 430 -29.89 -13.76 2.53
CA GLN A 430 -30.14 -12.53 1.77
C GLN A 430 -29.96 -11.31 2.67
N VAL A 431 -29.28 -10.29 2.19
CA VAL A 431 -29.26 -8.97 2.84
C VAL A 431 -30.64 -8.33 2.64
N VAL A 432 -31.38 -8.16 3.76
CA VAL A 432 -32.74 -7.61 3.73
C VAL A 432 -32.79 -6.14 4.15
N LYS A 433 -31.78 -5.66 4.87
CA LYS A 433 -31.65 -4.27 5.31
C LYS A 433 -30.20 -3.82 5.37
N GLU A 434 -29.98 -2.58 4.99
CA GLU A 434 -28.74 -1.85 5.13
C GLU A 434 -28.99 -0.59 5.97
N PHE A 435 -28.27 -0.41 7.06
CA PHE A 435 -28.34 0.78 7.91
C PHE A 435 -26.99 1.47 7.87
N LYS A 436 -26.91 2.58 7.12
CA LYS A 436 -25.70 3.38 7.05
C LYS A 436 -25.38 3.99 8.41
N LEU A 437 -24.15 3.81 8.86
CA LEU A 437 -23.63 4.43 10.08
C LEU A 437 -22.91 5.74 9.73
N ASP A 438 -23.09 6.76 10.55
CA ASP A 438 -22.41 8.04 10.41
C ASP A 438 -21.05 8.00 11.10
N VAL A 439 -20.12 7.29 10.49
CA VAL A 439 -18.75 7.13 10.97
C VAL A 439 -17.76 7.22 9.81
N ASP A 440 -16.56 7.71 10.10
CA ASP A 440 -15.45 7.77 9.14
C ASP A 440 -14.34 6.81 9.57
N PRO A 441 -14.19 5.65 8.90
CA PRO A 441 -13.14 4.69 9.26
C PRO A 441 -11.72 5.21 9.04
N LYS A 442 -11.51 6.32 8.34
CA LYS A 442 -10.22 7.00 8.26
C LYS A 442 -9.72 7.48 9.62
N THR A 443 -10.62 7.68 10.59
CA THR A 443 -10.27 8.07 11.96
C THR A 443 -9.81 6.89 12.83
N TRP A 444 -9.98 5.65 12.37
CA TRP A 444 -9.63 4.44 13.14
C TRP A 444 -8.14 4.13 13.04
N ILE A 445 -7.33 5.02 13.62
CA ILE A 445 -5.87 4.85 13.66
C ILE A 445 -5.48 3.68 14.59
N PRO A 446 -4.33 3.03 14.36
CA PRO A 446 -3.92 1.87 15.18
C PRO A 446 -3.72 2.18 16.65
N ALA A 447 -3.08 3.31 16.96
CA ALA A 447 -2.80 3.76 18.32
C ALA A 447 -2.82 5.28 18.40
N THR A 448 -3.08 5.81 19.59
CA THR A 448 -2.98 7.25 19.88
C THR A 448 -1.55 7.63 20.27
N GLU A 449 -1.23 8.93 20.23
CA GLU A 449 0.07 9.43 20.72
C GLU A 449 0.26 9.22 22.21
N GLN A 450 -0.83 9.23 22.97
CA GLN A 450 -0.83 9.05 24.42
C GLN A 450 -0.62 7.59 24.82
N GLU A 451 -1.11 6.67 23.98
CA GLU A 451 -1.03 5.22 24.19
C GLU A 451 -0.49 4.52 22.92
N PRO A 452 0.78 4.75 22.57
CA PRO A 452 1.32 4.26 21.29
C PRO A 452 1.47 2.73 21.22
N ASN A 453 1.41 2.05 22.36
CA ASN A 453 1.60 0.60 22.47
C ASN A 453 0.29 -0.15 22.77
N GLN A 454 -0.86 0.54 22.67
CA GLN A 454 -2.18 -0.05 22.83
C GLN A 454 -3.04 0.24 21.61
N ALA A 455 -3.79 -0.76 21.16
CA ALA A 455 -4.74 -0.55 20.08
C ALA A 455 -5.85 0.42 20.53
N ALA A 456 -6.04 1.49 19.77
CA ALA A 456 -7.08 2.47 20.03
C ALA A 456 -8.46 1.85 19.85
N LYS A 457 -9.38 2.11 20.76
CA LYS A 457 -10.75 1.60 20.73
C LYS A 457 -11.73 2.65 20.17
N TYR A 458 -12.50 2.25 19.19
CA TYR A 458 -13.52 3.07 18.53
C TYR A 458 -14.90 2.50 18.82
N THR A 459 -15.72 3.27 19.53
CA THR A 459 -17.06 2.84 19.90
C THR A 459 -18.11 3.49 19.00
N ILE A 460 -18.98 2.65 18.42
CA ILE A 460 -20.08 3.04 17.55
C ILE A 460 -21.38 2.63 18.23
N LYS A 461 -22.16 3.58 18.73
CA LYS A 461 -23.41 3.33 19.44
C LYS A 461 -24.58 3.99 18.74
N GLY A 462 -25.72 3.31 18.75
CA GLY A 462 -26.94 3.90 18.22
C GLY A 462 -28.14 2.97 18.25
N SER A 463 -29.21 3.46 17.66
CA SER A 463 -30.49 2.75 17.52
C SER A 463 -31.11 3.12 16.19
N VAL A 464 -31.51 2.15 15.39
CA VAL A 464 -32.17 2.33 14.10
C VAL A 464 -33.43 1.50 14.01
N ALA A 465 -34.51 2.06 13.46
CA ALA A 465 -35.75 1.33 13.24
C ALA A 465 -35.54 0.18 12.25
N ALA A 466 -35.79 -1.05 12.66
CA ALA A 466 -35.55 -2.23 11.84
C ALA A 466 -36.45 -2.25 10.59
N GLY A 467 -37.73 -1.91 10.75
CA GLY A 467 -38.72 -1.87 9.67
C GLY A 467 -38.94 -3.24 9.01
N VAL A 468 -38.65 -4.32 9.73
CA VAL A 468 -38.85 -5.73 9.35
C VAL A 468 -39.32 -6.53 10.55
N SER A 469 -39.94 -7.70 10.32
CA SER A 469 -40.29 -8.67 11.35
C SER A 469 -39.61 -9.99 11.04
N GLY A 470 -39.20 -10.72 12.05
CA GLY A 470 -38.54 -12.01 11.93
C GLY A 470 -37.18 -12.05 12.58
N THR A 471 -36.46 -13.14 12.38
CA THR A 471 -35.12 -13.36 12.96
C THR A 471 -34.04 -13.22 11.90
N TYR A 472 -33.03 -12.45 12.20
CA TYR A 472 -31.95 -12.10 11.27
C TYR A 472 -30.58 -12.23 11.93
N LYS A 473 -29.58 -12.65 11.16
CA LYS A 473 -28.16 -12.47 11.50
C LYS A 473 -27.78 -11.01 11.31
N VAL A 474 -26.84 -10.53 12.11
CA VAL A 474 -26.36 -9.14 12.04
C VAL A 474 -24.88 -9.12 11.67
N GLY A 475 -24.47 -8.14 10.90
CA GLY A 475 -23.06 -7.93 10.57
C GLY A 475 -22.74 -6.51 10.15
N ILE A 476 -21.45 -6.24 9.98
CA ILE A 476 -20.92 -5.02 9.37
C ILE A 476 -20.57 -5.28 7.91
N TRP A 477 -20.99 -4.37 7.04
CA TRP A 477 -20.58 -4.31 5.64
C TRP A 477 -19.92 -2.96 5.37
N MET A 478 -18.69 -3.02 4.83
CA MET A 478 -17.89 -1.83 4.53
C MET A 478 -17.49 -1.83 3.04
N PRO A 479 -18.40 -1.44 2.15
CA PRO A 479 -18.16 -1.41 0.71
C PRO A 479 -17.31 -0.22 0.27
N GLU A 480 -16.92 -0.26 -1.01
CA GLU A 480 -16.40 0.93 -1.70
C GLU A 480 -17.45 2.04 -1.69
N LYS A 481 -17.01 3.28 -1.47
CA LYS A 481 -17.92 4.45 -1.48
C LYS A 481 -18.36 4.84 -2.88
N VAL A 482 -17.54 4.55 -3.89
CA VAL A 482 -17.84 4.85 -5.28
C VAL A 482 -18.96 3.92 -5.78
N ALA A 483 -20.05 4.49 -6.29
CA ALA A 483 -21.31 3.78 -6.57
C ALA A 483 -21.12 2.54 -7.47
N ASP A 484 -20.31 2.65 -8.52
CA ASP A 484 -20.08 1.57 -9.49
C ASP A 484 -19.30 0.37 -8.90
N TRP A 485 -18.66 0.55 -7.75
CA TRP A 485 -17.91 -0.49 -7.03
C TRP A 485 -18.57 -0.92 -5.72
N LYS A 486 -19.63 -0.21 -5.29
CA LYS A 486 -20.28 -0.45 -3.99
C LYS A 486 -20.74 -1.89 -3.81
N TYR A 487 -21.45 -2.41 -4.82
CA TYR A 487 -21.98 -3.78 -4.80
C TYR A 487 -21.05 -4.76 -5.52
N ASN A 488 -19.80 -4.79 -5.06
CA ASN A 488 -18.80 -5.76 -5.48
C ASN A 488 -18.01 -6.20 -4.24
N SER A 489 -18.20 -7.47 -3.85
CA SER A 489 -17.61 -8.06 -2.63
C SER A 489 -16.09 -7.97 -2.56
N VAL A 490 -15.42 -7.93 -3.72
CA VAL A 490 -13.95 -7.82 -3.83
C VAL A 490 -13.42 -6.52 -3.22
N TYR A 491 -14.21 -5.43 -3.27
CA TYR A 491 -13.81 -4.11 -2.76
C TYR A 491 -14.36 -3.80 -1.37
N ALA A 492 -15.03 -4.75 -0.73
CA ALA A 492 -15.51 -4.61 0.64
C ALA A 492 -14.41 -4.99 1.66
N ILE A 493 -14.37 -4.26 2.77
CA ILE A 493 -13.40 -4.53 3.85
C ILE A 493 -13.87 -5.71 4.70
N LYS A 494 -12.97 -6.66 4.92
CA LYS A 494 -13.11 -7.79 5.83
C LYS A 494 -12.37 -7.49 7.12
N PHE A 495 -13.02 -7.76 8.24
CA PHE A 495 -12.38 -7.73 9.56
C PHE A 495 -11.49 -8.95 9.75
N ALA A 496 -10.56 -8.90 10.66
CA ALA A 496 -9.81 -10.08 11.07
C ALA A 496 -10.77 -11.18 11.53
N LYS A 497 -10.51 -12.41 11.12
CA LYS A 497 -11.25 -13.58 11.65
C LYS A 497 -10.91 -13.75 13.13
N THR A 498 -11.93 -13.65 13.97
CA THR A 498 -11.84 -13.87 15.41
C THR A 498 -13.04 -14.71 15.85
N GLU A 499 -13.16 -15.05 17.12
CA GLU A 499 -14.38 -15.68 17.65
C GLU A 499 -15.64 -14.81 17.50
N ASN A 500 -15.46 -13.51 17.22
CA ASN A 500 -16.54 -12.53 17.11
C ASN A 500 -17.00 -12.27 15.68
N VAL A 501 -16.24 -12.70 14.65
CA VAL A 501 -16.51 -12.37 13.25
C VAL A 501 -16.30 -13.56 12.31
N THR A 502 -17.29 -13.79 11.45
CA THR A 502 -17.21 -14.71 10.31
C THR A 502 -17.47 -13.95 9.00
N HIS A 503 -16.68 -14.22 7.97
CA HIS A 503 -16.92 -13.66 6.66
C HIS A 503 -18.04 -14.41 5.95
N TRP A 504 -18.99 -13.65 5.42
CA TRP A 504 -20.09 -14.17 4.64
C TRP A 504 -20.18 -13.47 3.30
N TYR A 505 -20.44 -14.21 2.24
CA TYR A 505 -20.61 -13.72 0.89
C TYR A 505 -21.97 -14.13 0.35
N ASP A 506 -22.59 -13.28 -0.45
CA ASP A 506 -23.77 -13.67 -1.20
C ASP A 506 -23.42 -14.37 -2.51
N ASP A 507 -24.35 -15.18 -3.04
CA ASP A 507 -24.13 -15.92 -4.28
C ASP A 507 -23.93 -15.04 -5.53
N ALA A 508 -24.29 -13.76 -5.44
CA ALA A 508 -24.15 -12.79 -6.53
C ALA A 508 -22.87 -11.94 -6.43
N ASP A 509 -21.97 -12.26 -5.48
CA ASP A 509 -20.73 -11.52 -5.21
C ASP A 509 -20.89 -10.01 -4.99
N LYS A 510 -22.09 -9.58 -4.56
CA LYS A 510 -22.38 -8.18 -4.24
C LYS A 510 -21.91 -7.78 -2.86
N TYR A 511 -22.05 -8.68 -1.90
CA TYR A 511 -21.79 -8.42 -0.50
C TYR A 511 -20.66 -9.31 0.02
N ALA A 512 -19.75 -8.71 0.78
CA ALA A 512 -18.91 -9.41 1.74
C ALA A 512 -19.18 -8.81 3.11
N VAL A 513 -19.91 -9.54 3.93
CA VAL A 513 -20.36 -9.09 5.25
C VAL A 513 -19.51 -9.72 6.33
N ASN A 514 -19.10 -8.94 7.31
CA ASN A 514 -18.50 -9.41 8.55
C ASN A 514 -19.64 -9.73 9.51
N LEU A 515 -20.16 -10.96 9.45
CA LEU A 515 -21.22 -11.45 10.36
C LEU A 515 -20.68 -11.58 11.77
N PHE A 516 -21.46 -11.15 12.74
CA PHE A 516 -21.10 -11.25 14.15
C PHE A 516 -21.29 -12.68 14.65
N GLY A 517 -20.29 -13.17 15.41
CA GLY A 517 -20.22 -14.53 15.92
C GLY A 517 -19.66 -15.53 14.91
N THR A 518 -19.22 -16.70 15.40
CA THR A 518 -18.65 -17.78 14.57
C THR A 518 -19.38 -19.10 14.75
N ARG A 519 -19.47 -19.62 15.98
CA ARG A 519 -20.21 -20.87 16.28
C ARG A 519 -21.71 -20.63 16.38
N GLU A 520 -22.08 -19.48 16.98
CA GLU A 520 -23.46 -19.02 17.06
C GLU A 520 -23.48 -17.59 16.53
N TYR A 521 -24.07 -17.40 15.36
CA TYR A 521 -24.26 -16.05 14.83
C TYR A 521 -25.14 -15.22 15.76
N TRP A 522 -24.80 -13.97 15.96
CA TRP A 522 -25.66 -13.06 16.70
C TRP A 522 -26.95 -12.83 15.92
N LYS A 523 -28.05 -13.20 16.52
CA LYS A 523 -29.39 -13.10 15.92
C LYS A 523 -30.24 -12.09 16.69
N VAL A 524 -31.01 -11.34 15.95
CA VAL A 524 -32.01 -10.41 16.48
C VAL A 524 -33.37 -10.79 15.93
N THR A 525 -34.40 -10.68 16.79
CA THR A 525 -35.80 -10.96 16.41
C THR A 525 -36.64 -9.74 16.66
N PHE A 526 -37.37 -9.28 15.61
CA PHE A 526 -38.21 -8.09 15.63
C PHE A 526 -39.70 -8.46 15.52
#